data_c66443452dffe5600648c00b4ba97666
#
_entry.id   c66443452dffe5600648c00b4ba97666
#
_cell.length_a   1.000
_cell.length_b   1.000
_cell.length_c   1.000
_cell.angle_alpha   90.00
_cell.angle_beta   90.00
_cell.angle_gamma   90.00
#
_symmetry.space_group_name_H-M   'P 1'
#
loop_
_entity.id
_entity.type
_entity.pdbx_description
1 polymer ?
#
loop_
_entity_poly.entity_id
_entity_poly.type
_entity_poly.pdbx_seq_one_letter_code
_entity_poly.pdbx_strand_id
1 'polypeptide(L)'
;MVDEELSEAVVAYLGKGMSSFPRTDEDAVAPLAESAGRPELLATVKALVGECLAVQVDWSTRSLSEGGREAQAVMAERHPELSAAAHEALYWMFTYNWR
;
A
#
# COMPACT_ATOMS: atom_id res chain seq x y z
N MET A 1 -13.34 2.17 11.47
CA MET A 1 -12.90 0.81 11.82
C MET A 1 -11.88 0.32 10.78
N VAL A 2 -10.82 -0.30 11.24
CA VAL A 2 -9.78 -0.82 10.35
C VAL A 2 -10.22 -2.14 9.73
N ASP A 3 -10.00 -2.27 8.42
CA ASP A 3 -10.22 -3.53 7.69
C ASP A 3 -8.91 -4.33 7.76
N GLU A 4 -8.80 -5.20 8.74
CA GLU A 4 -7.58 -5.97 9.00
C GLU A 4 -7.23 -6.91 7.86
N GLU A 5 -8.22 -7.53 7.22
CA GLU A 5 -7.99 -8.45 6.10
C GLU A 5 -7.40 -7.71 4.90
N LEU A 6 -7.96 -6.57 4.57
CA LEU A 6 -7.47 -5.76 3.46
C LEU A 6 -6.07 -5.21 3.78
N SER A 7 -5.87 -4.74 5.02
CA SER A 7 -4.59 -4.20 5.45
C SER A 7 -3.49 -5.26 5.38
N GLU A 8 -3.76 -6.46 5.86
CA GLU A 8 -2.82 -7.58 5.79
C GLU A 8 -2.49 -7.92 4.34
N ALA A 9 -3.49 -7.88 3.47
CA ALA A 9 -3.30 -8.18 2.06
C ALA A 9 -2.39 -7.14 1.37
N VAL A 10 -2.52 -5.86 1.72
CA VAL A 10 -1.63 -4.80 1.19
C VAL A 10 -0.19 -5.08 1.60
N VAL A 11 0.04 -5.37 2.87
CA VAL A 11 1.39 -5.67 3.38
C VAL A 11 1.97 -6.90 2.69
N ALA A 12 1.18 -7.96 2.57
CA ALA A 12 1.62 -9.22 1.93
C ALA A 12 1.93 -9.02 0.45
N TYR A 13 1.08 -8.28 -0.26
CA TYR A 13 1.25 -8.02 -1.68
C TYR A 13 2.57 -7.29 -1.95
N LEU A 14 2.89 -6.28 -1.15
CA LEU A 14 4.10 -5.49 -1.31
C LEU A 14 5.33 -6.17 -0.71
N GLY A 15 5.13 -7.14 0.15
CA GLY A 15 6.23 -7.92 0.76
C GLY A 15 6.97 -7.19 1.86
N LYS A 16 6.33 -6.21 2.50
CA LYS A 16 6.96 -5.45 3.58
C LYS A 16 7.28 -6.38 4.76
N GLY A 17 8.54 -6.37 5.17
CA GLY A 17 9.03 -7.26 6.23
C GLY A 17 9.53 -8.61 5.73
N MET A 18 9.24 -8.95 4.46
CA MET A 18 9.63 -10.23 3.84
C MET A 18 10.65 -10.03 2.71
N SER A 19 10.74 -8.82 2.18
CA SER A 19 11.61 -8.49 1.07
C SER A 19 12.32 -7.18 1.35
N SER A 20 13.53 -7.00 0.80
CA SER A 20 14.28 -5.76 0.95
C SER A 20 13.80 -4.66 -0.02
N PHE A 21 12.90 -5.01 -0.94
CA PHE A 21 12.31 -4.04 -1.88
C PHE A 21 10.84 -4.39 -2.11
N PRO A 22 10.01 -3.40 -2.50
CA PRO A 22 8.58 -3.65 -2.74
C PRO A 22 8.35 -4.63 -3.89
N ARG A 23 7.37 -5.51 -3.70
CA ARG A 23 7.00 -6.55 -4.66
C ARG A 23 5.57 -6.35 -5.12
N THR A 24 5.14 -7.17 -6.07
CA THR A 24 3.75 -7.27 -6.50
C THR A 24 3.38 -8.76 -6.45
N ASP A 25 3.31 -9.30 -5.24
CA ASP A 25 3.15 -10.72 -5.00
C ASP A 25 1.67 -11.11 -4.92
N GLU A 26 1.07 -11.38 -6.08
CA GLU A 26 -0.33 -11.79 -6.15
C GLU A 26 -0.57 -13.11 -5.44
N ASP A 27 0.41 -14.01 -5.47
CA ASP A 27 0.29 -15.32 -4.83
C ASP A 27 0.24 -15.21 -3.30
N ALA A 28 0.80 -14.16 -2.73
CA ALA A 28 0.70 -13.92 -1.30
C ALA A 28 -0.70 -13.49 -0.87
N VAL A 29 -1.47 -12.89 -1.79
CA VAL A 29 -2.83 -12.42 -1.49
C VAL A 29 -3.86 -13.53 -1.68
N ALA A 30 -3.64 -14.45 -2.63
CA ALA A 30 -4.61 -15.48 -2.96
C ALA A 30 -5.10 -16.29 -1.75
N PRO A 31 -4.21 -16.82 -0.88
CA PRO A 31 -4.69 -17.57 0.30
C PRO A 31 -5.43 -16.68 1.30
N LEU A 32 -5.08 -15.40 1.39
CA LEU A 32 -5.78 -14.46 2.28
C LEU A 32 -7.19 -14.19 1.76
N ALA A 33 -7.34 -14.01 0.45
CA ALA A 33 -8.64 -13.80 -0.18
C ALA A 33 -9.54 -15.02 0.01
N GLU A 34 -9.00 -16.21 -0.17
CA GLU A 34 -9.73 -17.45 0.01
C GLU A 34 -10.18 -17.63 1.45
N SER A 35 -9.27 -17.44 2.40
CA SER A 35 -9.55 -17.58 3.83
C SER A 35 -10.61 -16.58 4.30
N ALA A 36 -10.58 -15.36 3.77
CA ALA A 36 -11.53 -14.30 4.13
C ALA A 36 -12.85 -14.40 3.38
N GLY A 37 -12.94 -15.25 2.35
CA GLY A 37 -14.13 -15.30 1.48
C GLY A 37 -14.31 -14.02 0.68
N ARG A 38 -13.21 -13.38 0.29
CA ARG A 38 -13.22 -12.09 -0.42
C ARG A 38 -12.48 -12.22 -1.76
N PRO A 39 -13.13 -12.76 -2.80
CA PRO A 39 -12.46 -12.95 -4.09
C PRO A 39 -12.01 -11.64 -4.74
N GLU A 40 -12.59 -10.49 -4.36
CA GLU A 40 -12.21 -9.18 -4.87
C GLU A 40 -10.96 -8.59 -4.19
N LEU A 41 -10.41 -9.27 -3.18
CA LEU A 41 -9.36 -8.70 -2.33
C LEU A 41 -8.13 -8.28 -3.13
N LEU A 42 -7.67 -9.12 -4.06
CA LEU A 42 -6.51 -8.80 -4.89
C LEU A 42 -6.76 -7.57 -5.76
N ALA A 43 -7.94 -7.49 -6.39
CA ALA A 43 -8.29 -6.35 -7.23
C ALA A 43 -8.31 -5.05 -6.41
N THR A 44 -8.83 -5.12 -5.19
CA THR A 44 -8.87 -3.96 -4.29
C THR A 44 -7.46 -3.52 -3.91
N VAL A 45 -6.58 -4.48 -3.57
CA VAL A 45 -5.18 -4.17 -3.24
C VAL A 45 -4.47 -3.51 -4.41
N LYS A 46 -4.64 -4.06 -5.61
CA LYS A 46 -4.01 -3.50 -6.82
C LYS A 46 -4.50 -2.08 -7.09
N ALA A 47 -5.80 -1.83 -6.89
CA ALA A 47 -6.37 -0.49 -7.06
C ALA A 47 -5.78 0.50 -6.05
N LEU A 48 -5.60 0.08 -4.80
CA LEU A 48 -4.99 0.94 -3.75
C LEU A 48 -3.55 1.29 -4.07
N VAL A 49 -2.77 0.31 -4.53
CA VAL A 49 -1.37 0.53 -4.91
C VAL A 49 -1.30 1.51 -6.09
N GLY A 50 -2.15 1.32 -7.10
CA GLY A 50 -2.21 2.21 -8.25
C GLY A 50 -2.62 3.62 -7.87
N GLU A 51 -3.59 3.75 -6.98
CA GLU A 51 -4.04 5.05 -6.48
C GLU A 51 -2.91 5.78 -5.74
N CYS A 52 -2.18 5.06 -4.89
CA CYS A 52 -1.05 5.63 -4.16
C CYS A 52 0.02 6.14 -5.12
N LEU A 53 0.37 5.36 -6.13
CA LEU A 53 1.37 5.76 -7.12
C LEU A 53 0.91 6.94 -7.97
N ALA A 54 -0.39 7.17 -8.08
CA ALA A 54 -0.95 8.28 -8.84
C ALA A 54 -1.02 9.59 -8.05
N VAL A 55 -0.72 9.57 -6.76
CA VAL A 55 -0.72 10.80 -5.95
C VAL A 55 0.31 11.78 -6.50
N GLN A 56 -0.12 13.01 -6.75
CA GLN A 56 0.75 14.06 -7.26
C GLN A 56 1.52 14.73 -6.14
N VAL A 57 2.84 14.80 -6.27
CA VAL A 57 3.73 15.42 -5.29
C VAL A 57 4.58 16.47 -6.01
N ASP A 58 4.73 17.63 -5.40
CA ASP A 58 5.61 18.68 -5.92
C ASP A 58 7.05 18.39 -5.47
N TRP A 59 7.79 17.73 -6.31
CA TRP A 59 9.17 17.32 -6.02
C TRP A 59 10.17 18.49 -6.02
N SER A 60 9.75 19.67 -6.48
CA SER A 60 10.64 20.82 -6.52
C SER A 60 10.97 21.37 -5.13
N THR A 61 10.11 21.09 -4.15
CA THR A 61 10.24 21.64 -2.79
C THR A 61 10.33 20.55 -1.72
N ARG A 62 10.29 19.26 -2.10
CA ARG A 62 10.23 18.17 -1.14
C ARG A 62 11.34 17.16 -1.37
N SER A 63 11.87 16.62 -0.26
CA SER A 63 12.74 15.45 -0.30
C SER A 63 11.91 14.22 -0.63
N LEU A 64 12.58 13.10 -0.94
CA LEU A 64 11.91 11.83 -1.20
C LEU A 64 11.05 11.41 0.00
N SER A 65 11.59 11.54 1.21
CA SER A 65 10.88 11.19 2.43
C SER A 65 9.64 12.08 2.64
N GLU A 66 9.78 13.38 2.43
CA GLU A 66 8.67 14.32 2.58
C GLU A 66 7.56 14.05 1.56
N GLY A 67 7.94 13.83 0.31
CA GLY A 67 6.97 13.49 -0.74
C GLY A 67 6.24 12.19 -0.44
N GLY A 68 6.97 11.18 0.05
CA GLY A 68 6.36 9.93 0.46
C GLY A 68 5.37 10.09 1.60
N ARG A 69 5.69 10.93 2.59
CA ARG A 69 4.76 11.20 3.71
C ARG A 69 3.53 11.97 3.24
N GLU A 70 3.68 12.84 2.25
CA GLU A 70 2.53 13.52 1.65
C GLU A 70 1.59 12.51 0.97
N ALA A 71 2.14 11.60 0.18
CA ALA A 71 1.34 10.55 -0.45
C ALA A 71 0.66 9.66 0.59
N GLN A 72 1.39 9.31 1.66
CA GLN A 72 0.83 8.53 2.76
C GLN A 72 -0.34 9.26 3.43
N ALA A 73 -0.20 10.56 3.66
CA ALA A 73 -1.27 11.36 4.27
C ALA A 73 -2.52 11.41 3.40
N VAL A 74 -2.34 11.54 2.08
CA VAL A 74 -3.46 11.51 1.13
C VAL A 74 -4.19 10.16 1.20
N MET A 75 -3.43 9.07 1.19
CA MET A 75 -4.02 7.73 1.27
C MET A 75 -4.71 7.51 2.61
N ALA A 76 -4.14 8.01 3.72
CA ALA A 76 -4.75 7.87 5.03
C ALA A 76 -6.09 8.62 5.12
N GLU A 77 -6.17 9.78 4.49
CA GLU A 77 -7.41 10.56 4.44
C GLU A 77 -8.49 9.84 3.62
N ARG A 78 -8.10 9.29 2.47
CA ARG A 78 -9.04 8.58 1.58
C ARG A 78 -9.42 7.20 2.08
N HIS A 79 -8.51 6.54 2.80
CA HIS A 79 -8.67 5.14 3.21
C HIS A 79 -8.36 4.95 4.69
N PRO A 80 -9.21 5.52 5.57
CA PRO A 80 -9.02 5.37 7.03
C PRO A 80 -9.23 3.92 7.49
N GLU A 81 -9.78 3.06 6.62
CA GLU A 81 -9.97 1.64 6.91
C GLU A 81 -8.65 0.86 6.90
N LEU A 82 -7.57 1.41 6.34
CA LEU A 82 -6.28 0.73 6.32
C LEU A 82 -5.53 0.95 7.63
N SER A 83 -4.82 -0.10 8.07
CA SER A 83 -4.00 -0.03 9.29
C SER A 83 -2.76 0.84 9.09
N ALA A 84 -2.13 1.22 10.20
CA ALA A 84 -0.86 1.94 10.14
C ALA A 84 0.20 1.14 9.37
N ALA A 85 0.23 -0.19 9.56
CA ALA A 85 1.18 -1.05 8.86
C ALA A 85 0.96 -1.02 7.35
N ALA A 86 -0.31 -1.02 6.89
CA ALA A 86 -0.63 -0.93 5.48
C ALA A 86 -0.19 0.42 4.89
N HIS A 87 -0.43 1.51 5.60
CA HIS A 87 0.01 2.84 5.16
C HIS A 87 1.55 2.94 5.12
N GLU A 88 2.25 2.33 6.07
CA GLU A 88 3.71 2.28 6.03
C GLU A 88 4.23 1.47 4.84
N ALA A 89 3.55 0.38 4.50
CA ALA A 89 3.90 -0.41 3.32
C ALA A 89 3.72 0.41 2.03
N LEU A 90 2.64 1.18 1.93
CA LEU A 90 2.39 2.06 0.79
C LEU A 90 3.45 3.18 0.70
N TYR A 91 3.81 3.77 1.83
CA TYR A 91 4.88 4.77 1.89
C TYR A 91 6.20 4.19 1.39
N TRP A 92 6.58 3.02 1.87
CA TRP A 92 7.80 2.32 1.46
C TRP A 92 7.82 2.07 -0.04
N MET A 93 6.71 1.56 -0.58
CA MET A 93 6.57 1.29 -2.01
C MET A 93 6.65 2.58 -2.83
N PHE A 94 5.96 3.63 -2.39
CA PHE A 94 5.94 4.92 -3.08
C PHE A 94 7.35 5.53 -3.17
N THR A 95 8.08 5.57 -2.04
CA THR A 95 9.41 6.16 -2.03
C THR A 95 10.41 5.33 -2.85
N TYR A 96 10.24 4.01 -2.88
CA TYR A 96 11.08 3.14 -3.70
C TYR A 96 10.88 3.46 -5.19
N ASN A 97 9.65 3.68 -5.61
CA ASN A 97 9.33 3.96 -7.01
C ASN A 97 9.84 5.33 -7.49
N TRP A 98 9.99 6.27 -6.59
CA TRP A 98 10.41 7.62 -6.92
C TRP A 98 11.89 7.92 -6.64
N ARG A 99 12.64 6.92 -6.29
CA ARG A 99 14.09 7.08 -6.07
C ARG A 99 14.83 7.59 -7.29
#